data_302faf89b75065de962fcb2bdae93194
#
_entry.id   302faf89b75065de962fcb2bdae93194
#
_cell.length_a   1.000
_cell.length_b   1.000
_cell.length_c   1.000
_cell.angle_alpha   90.00
_cell.angle_beta   90.00
_cell.angle_gamma   90.00
#
_symmetry.space_group_name_H-M   'P 1'
#
loop_
_entity.id
_entity.type
_entity.pdbx_description
1 polymer ?
#
loop_
_entity_poly.entity_id
_entity_poly.type
_entity_poly.pdbx_seq_one_letter_code
_entity_poly.pdbx_strand_id
1 'polypeptide(L)'
;TEMTATCDANCRDAISADIISKLATPSPVAAPVAGESNVAATGPAKEYYIPLGSGSTRSSEYIALDGAEVYIDTSLYGSIKQVTFEVFLRNPTGNGITYAKLFNVTDKHDVWFSEVNFEGGGLVRKEATITLEPGNKLYRVMLKSTLAFDVYVDNARIKIITQ
;
A
#
# COMPACT_ATOMS: atom_id res chain seq x y z
N THR A 1 43.02 -9.66 -44.95
CA THR A 1 44.25 -9.43 -44.14
C THR A 1 43.82 -8.84 -42.81
N GLU A 2 43.54 -9.69 -41.80
CA GLU A 2 43.26 -9.25 -40.44
C GLU A 2 44.59 -8.88 -39.75
N MET A 3 44.70 -7.62 -39.33
CA MET A 3 45.75 -7.18 -38.42
C MET A 3 45.30 -7.40 -36.98
N THR A 4 45.71 -8.47 -36.38
CA THR A 4 45.60 -8.66 -34.93
C THR A 4 46.77 -7.94 -34.24
N ALA A 5 46.46 -6.75 -33.68
CA ALA A 5 47.41 -6.05 -32.82
C ALA A 5 47.47 -6.75 -31.45
N THR A 6 48.47 -7.54 -31.22
CA THR A 6 48.80 -8.10 -29.90
C THR A 6 49.62 -7.09 -29.13
N CYS A 7 49.07 -6.59 -28.03
CA CYS A 7 49.79 -5.73 -27.08
C CYS A 7 50.86 -6.59 -26.35
N ASP A 8 52.13 -6.24 -26.46
CA ASP A 8 53.23 -6.93 -25.78
C ASP A 8 53.38 -6.54 -24.30
N ALA A 9 54.30 -7.17 -23.58
CA ALA A 9 54.49 -6.95 -22.14
C ALA A 9 54.82 -5.48 -21.81
N ASN A 10 55.55 -4.78 -22.68
CA ASN A 10 55.93 -3.38 -22.47
C ASN A 10 54.74 -2.42 -22.61
N CYS A 11 53.77 -2.76 -23.46
CA CYS A 11 52.53 -2.01 -23.60
C CYS A 11 51.64 -2.12 -22.34
N ARG A 12 51.63 -3.27 -21.70
CA ARG A 12 50.89 -3.48 -20.44
C ARG A 12 51.51 -2.74 -19.27
N ASP A 13 52.80 -2.71 -19.16
CA ASP A 13 53.52 -2.01 -18.08
C ASP A 13 53.35 -0.49 -18.17
N ALA A 14 53.37 0.06 -19.40
CA ALA A 14 53.14 1.49 -19.63
C ALA A 14 51.73 1.95 -19.21
N ILE A 15 50.68 1.16 -19.49
CA ILE A 15 49.29 1.45 -19.12
C ILE A 15 49.11 1.35 -17.59
N SER A 16 49.77 0.37 -16.94
CA SER A 16 49.68 0.22 -15.49
C SER A 16 50.34 1.36 -14.73
N ALA A 17 51.47 1.88 -15.23
CA ALA A 17 52.20 3.00 -14.63
C ALA A 17 51.41 4.32 -14.71
N ASP A 18 50.71 4.56 -15.83
CA ASP A 18 49.88 5.78 -16.03
C ASP A 18 48.63 5.81 -15.16
N ILE A 19 48.03 4.67 -14.89
CA ILE A 19 46.88 4.53 -14.02
C ILE A 19 47.26 4.77 -12.55
N ILE A 20 48.39 4.23 -12.10
CA ILE A 20 48.88 4.37 -10.73
C ILE A 20 49.30 5.82 -10.43
N SER A 21 49.91 6.53 -11.37
CA SER A 21 50.32 7.93 -11.17
C SER A 21 49.17 8.92 -11.10
N LYS A 22 48.03 8.61 -11.71
CA LYS A 22 46.84 9.42 -11.65
C LYS A 22 45.97 9.22 -10.39
N LEU A 23 46.21 8.14 -9.63
CA LEU A 23 45.50 7.82 -8.40
C LEU A 23 46.21 8.30 -7.11
N ALA A 24 47.39 8.87 -7.22
CA ALA A 24 48.19 9.29 -6.07
C ALA A 24 48.33 10.81 -5.97
N THR A 25 47.24 11.53 -5.83
CA THR A 25 47.24 12.89 -5.26
C THR A 25 46.60 12.87 -3.89
N PRO A 26 47.35 13.10 -2.80
CA PRO A 26 46.75 13.28 -1.48
C PRO A 26 46.11 14.67 -1.43
N SER A 27 44.76 14.73 -1.44
CA SER A 27 44.02 15.92 -1.04
C SER A 27 44.06 16.09 0.47
N PRO A 28 44.17 17.31 0.97
CA PRO A 28 44.28 17.59 2.41
C PRO A 28 43.02 17.17 3.15
N VAL A 29 43.25 16.51 4.28
CA VAL A 29 42.25 16.08 5.28
C VAL A 29 41.45 17.29 5.74
N ALA A 30 40.19 17.38 5.36
CA ALA A 30 39.20 18.18 6.03
C ALA A 30 38.60 17.31 7.16
N ALA A 31 38.55 17.90 8.36
CA ALA A 31 38.04 17.27 9.59
C ALA A 31 36.63 16.69 9.40
N PRO A 32 36.28 15.61 10.14
CA PRO A 32 34.97 15.01 10.05
C PRO A 32 33.92 15.95 10.65
N VAL A 33 33.07 16.51 9.81
CA VAL A 33 31.78 17.03 10.25
C VAL A 33 30.91 15.80 10.47
N ALA A 34 30.70 15.50 11.75
CA ALA A 34 29.70 14.52 12.16
C ALA A 34 28.29 15.05 11.76
N GLY A 35 27.83 14.60 10.65
CA GLY A 35 26.46 14.71 10.18
C GLY A 35 26.09 13.31 9.69
N GLU A 36 25.72 12.44 10.62
CA GLU A 36 25.04 11.18 10.26
C GLU A 36 23.69 11.54 9.64
N SER A 37 23.67 11.81 8.37
CA SER A 37 22.44 11.67 7.59
C SER A 37 22.17 10.18 7.51
N ASN A 38 21.34 9.73 8.42
CA ASN A 38 20.70 8.42 8.37
C ASN A 38 19.78 8.43 7.15
N VAL A 39 20.35 8.23 5.98
CA VAL A 39 19.58 7.91 4.76
C VAL A 39 19.07 6.50 5.00
N ALA A 40 17.90 6.40 5.61
CA ALA A 40 17.17 5.16 5.63
C ALA A 40 17.10 4.67 4.19
N ALA A 41 17.69 3.52 3.92
CA ALA A 41 17.62 2.88 2.62
C ALA A 41 16.14 2.59 2.34
N THR A 42 15.48 3.49 1.61
CA THR A 42 14.11 3.31 1.14
C THR A 42 14.15 2.24 0.06
N GLY A 43 13.92 1.00 0.46
CA GLY A 43 13.62 -0.06 -0.48
C GLY A 43 12.39 0.30 -1.32
N PRO A 44 12.18 -0.33 -2.48
CA PRO A 44 11.01 -0.06 -3.30
C PRO A 44 9.73 -0.31 -2.49
N ALA A 45 8.80 0.63 -2.56
CA ALA A 45 7.50 0.49 -1.91
C ALA A 45 6.78 -0.75 -2.46
N LYS A 46 6.22 -1.56 -1.55
CA LYS A 46 5.43 -2.75 -1.90
C LYS A 46 3.96 -2.47 -1.64
N GLU A 47 3.10 -2.96 -2.52
CA GLU A 47 1.65 -2.88 -2.38
C GLU A 47 1.07 -4.28 -2.17
N TYR A 48 0.19 -4.39 -1.19
CA TYR A 48 -0.55 -5.62 -0.89
C TYR A 48 -2.05 -5.33 -1.01
N TYR A 49 -2.77 -6.23 -1.65
CA TYR A 49 -4.21 -6.15 -1.80
C TYR A 49 -4.87 -7.35 -1.11
N ILE A 50 -5.64 -7.10 -0.06
CA ILE A 50 -6.28 -8.11 0.77
C ILE A 50 -7.78 -8.04 0.50
N PRO A 51 -8.36 -9.04 -0.18
CA PRO A 51 -9.79 -9.05 -0.46
C PRO A 51 -10.58 -9.24 0.84
N LEU A 52 -11.64 -8.46 1.01
CA LEU A 52 -12.63 -8.60 2.07
C LEU A 52 -13.81 -9.44 1.59
N GLY A 53 -14.29 -9.19 0.37
CA GLY A 53 -15.42 -9.89 -0.22
C GLY A 53 -16.49 -8.96 -0.76
N SER A 54 -17.72 -9.46 -0.83
CA SER A 54 -18.88 -8.78 -1.40
C SER A 54 -20.13 -9.07 -0.57
N GLY A 55 -21.22 -8.34 -0.81
CA GLY A 55 -22.49 -8.57 -0.16
C GLY A 55 -23.52 -7.50 -0.48
N SER A 56 -24.71 -7.63 0.08
CA SER A 56 -25.79 -6.69 -0.16
C SER A 56 -26.69 -6.52 1.07
N THR A 57 -27.43 -5.42 1.10
CA THR A 57 -28.48 -5.18 2.09
C THR A 57 -29.54 -4.24 1.53
N ARG A 58 -30.68 -4.21 2.21
CA ARG A 58 -31.69 -3.15 2.12
C ARG A 58 -31.99 -2.52 3.49
N SER A 59 -31.19 -2.84 4.51
CA SER A 59 -31.38 -2.30 5.86
C SER A 59 -31.05 -0.82 5.92
N SER A 60 -31.87 -0.05 6.63
CA SER A 60 -31.56 1.35 6.96
C SER A 60 -30.58 1.50 8.11
N GLU A 61 -30.30 0.40 8.81
CA GLU A 61 -29.25 0.30 9.82
C GLU A 61 -28.02 -0.40 9.26
N TYR A 62 -26.86 -0.13 9.84
CA TYR A 62 -25.65 -0.85 9.49
C TYR A 62 -25.76 -2.33 9.85
N ILE A 63 -25.59 -3.18 8.85
CA ILE A 63 -25.48 -4.62 9.06
C ILE A 63 -24.11 -5.12 8.62
N ALA A 64 -23.66 -6.15 9.29
CA ALA A 64 -22.47 -6.90 8.88
C ALA A 64 -22.77 -7.67 7.59
N LEU A 65 -21.86 -7.58 6.61
CA LEU A 65 -21.96 -8.39 5.41
C LEU A 65 -21.31 -9.75 5.67
N ASP A 66 -22.12 -10.81 5.67
CA ASP A 66 -21.63 -12.17 5.77
C ASP A 66 -20.76 -12.50 4.56
N GLY A 67 -19.54 -13.00 4.82
CA GLY A 67 -18.56 -13.29 3.75
C GLY A 67 -17.75 -12.09 3.25
N ALA A 68 -17.95 -10.90 3.82
CA ALA A 68 -17.12 -9.72 3.54
C ALA A 68 -16.22 -9.39 4.75
N GLU A 69 -15.37 -10.35 5.13
CA GLU A 69 -14.48 -10.23 6.29
C GLU A 69 -13.15 -10.96 6.08
N VAL A 70 -12.11 -10.48 6.76
CA VAL A 70 -10.77 -11.07 6.68
C VAL A 70 -9.96 -10.79 7.94
N TYR A 71 -9.12 -11.75 8.35
CA TYR A 71 -8.09 -11.54 9.33
C TYR A 71 -6.88 -10.84 8.69
N ILE A 72 -6.42 -9.78 9.33
CA ILE A 72 -5.21 -9.06 8.92
C ILE A 72 -4.27 -8.98 10.11
N ASP A 73 -3.08 -9.55 9.95
CA ASP A 73 -2.00 -9.42 10.91
C ASP A 73 -1.01 -8.36 10.41
N THR A 74 -1.05 -7.18 11.03
CA THR A 74 -0.20 -6.05 10.63
C THR A 74 1.28 -6.32 10.82
N SER A 75 1.68 -7.28 11.66
CA SER A 75 3.09 -7.64 11.90
C SER A 75 3.75 -8.27 10.67
N LEU A 76 2.96 -8.79 9.72
CA LEU A 76 3.45 -9.43 8.49
C LEU A 76 3.89 -8.44 7.41
N TYR A 77 3.60 -7.15 7.57
CA TYR A 77 3.79 -6.15 6.50
C TYR A 77 4.98 -5.21 6.72
N GLY A 78 5.74 -5.38 7.79
CA GLY A 78 6.88 -4.50 8.08
C GLY A 78 6.47 -3.05 8.34
N SER A 79 7.20 -2.09 7.76
CA SER A 79 6.89 -0.66 7.92
C SER A 79 5.72 -0.26 7.02
N ILE A 80 4.52 -0.20 7.59
CA ILE A 80 3.31 0.25 6.89
C ILE A 80 3.35 1.78 6.74
N LYS A 81 3.27 2.27 5.50
CA LYS A 81 3.19 3.70 5.17
C LYS A 81 1.75 4.18 5.06
N GLN A 82 0.91 3.38 4.43
CA GLN A 82 -0.47 3.74 4.16
C GLN A 82 -1.34 2.51 4.09
N VAL A 83 -2.53 2.63 4.63
CA VAL A 83 -3.62 1.66 4.46
C VAL A 83 -4.82 2.36 3.86
N THR A 84 -5.42 1.74 2.86
CA THR A 84 -6.62 2.25 2.20
C THR A 84 -7.69 1.17 2.18
N PHE A 85 -8.87 1.50 2.67
CA PHE A 85 -10.07 0.71 2.46
C PHE A 85 -10.68 1.10 1.12
N GLU A 86 -10.78 0.17 0.19
CA GLU A 86 -11.37 0.35 -1.13
C GLU A 86 -12.64 -0.49 -1.22
N VAL A 87 -13.75 0.13 -1.66
CA VAL A 87 -15.02 -0.55 -1.82
C VAL A 87 -15.72 -0.11 -3.10
N PHE A 88 -16.30 -1.07 -3.79
CA PHE A 88 -17.09 -0.88 -5.00
C PHE A 88 -18.57 -0.99 -4.62
N LEU A 89 -19.21 0.18 -4.53
CA LEU A 89 -20.61 0.32 -4.16
C LEU A 89 -21.49 0.37 -5.40
N ARG A 90 -22.59 -0.36 -5.35
CA ARG A 90 -23.60 -0.32 -6.41
C ARG A 90 -24.98 -0.06 -5.79
N ASN A 91 -25.65 0.97 -6.32
CA ASN A 91 -27.04 1.30 -6.00
C ASN A 91 -27.86 1.26 -7.30
N PRO A 92 -28.53 0.15 -7.61
CA PRO A 92 -29.25 0.00 -8.88
C PRO A 92 -30.36 0.98 -9.10
N THR A 93 -31.03 1.41 -8.03
CA THR A 93 -32.18 2.31 -8.12
C THR A 93 -31.80 3.78 -8.20
N GLY A 94 -30.61 4.13 -7.74
CA GLY A 94 -30.18 5.52 -7.59
C GLY A 94 -30.91 6.28 -6.49
N ASN A 95 -31.77 5.61 -5.70
CA ASN A 95 -32.52 6.22 -4.64
C ASN A 95 -31.81 6.05 -3.28
N GLY A 96 -31.81 7.15 -2.50
CA GLY A 96 -31.16 7.17 -1.20
C GLY A 96 -29.65 7.16 -1.27
N ILE A 97 -29.05 7.04 -0.11
CA ILE A 97 -27.60 7.03 0.07
C ILE A 97 -27.17 5.66 0.56
N THR A 98 -26.17 5.10 -0.09
CA THR A 98 -25.48 3.88 0.33
C THR A 98 -24.28 4.26 1.19
N TYR A 99 -24.15 3.65 2.37
CA TYR A 99 -23.00 3.84 3.26
C TYR A 99 -22.31 2.51 3.50
N ALA A 100 -21.00 2.52 3.44
CA ALA A 100 -20.17 1.39 3.84
C ALA A 100 -19.07 1.86 4.79
N LYS A 101 -18.72 1.01 5.74
CA LYS A 101 -17.60 1.23 6.67
C LYS A 101 -16.95 -0.10 7.03
N LEU A 102 -15.76 0.00 7.61
CA LEU A 102 -15.04 -1.14 8.14
C LEU A 102 -15.21 -1.21 9.66
N PHE A 103 -15.44 -2.42 10.17
CA PHE A 103 -15.60 -2.71 11.59
C PHE A 103 -14.50 -3.69 12.04
N ASN A 104 -13.81 -3.38 13.11
CA ASN A 104 -12.89 -4.28 13.78
C ASN A 104 -13.69 -5.19 14.72
N VAL A 105 -13.90 -6.42 14.30
CA VAL A 105 -14.71 -7.40 15.04
C VAL A 105 -13.99 -7.88 16.30
N THR A 106 -12.65 -7.98 16.25
CA THR A 106 -11.83 -8.44 17.38
C THR A 106 -11.93 -7.47 18.55
N ASP A 107 -11.79 -6.18 18.30
CA ASP A 107 -11.78 -5.13 19.33
C ASP A 107 -13.14 -4.45 19.50
N LYS A 108 -14.13 -4.83 18.68
CA LYS A 108 -15.55 -4.40 18.75
C LYS A 108 -15.77 -2.90 18.58
N HIS A 109 -15.13 -2.28 17.60
CA HIS A 109 -15.31 -0.87 17.27
C HIS A 109 -15.20 -0.61 15.76
N ASP A 110 -15.76 0.51 15.32
CA ASP A 110 -15.60 0.99 13.96
C ASP A 110 -14.15 1.39 13.71
N VAL A 111 -13.64 1.09 12.52
CA VAL A 111 -12.33 1.58 12.08
C VAL A 111 -12.49 3.07 11.73
N TRP A 112 -11.72 3.90 12.42
CA TRP A 112 -11.80 5.36 12.25
C TRP A 112 -11.56 5.77 10.81
N PHE A 113 -12.40 6.72 10.34
CA PHE A 113 -12.36 7.30 8.99
C PHE A 113 -12.63 6.32 7.84
N SER A 114 -13.12 5.10 8.13
CA SER A 114 -13.41 4.10 7.08
C SER A 114 -14.76 4.32 6.40
N GLU A 115 -15.65 5.16 6.96
CA GLU A 115 -16.96 5.38 6.39
C GLU A 115 -16.88 6.12 5.06
N VAL A 116 -17.51 5.54 4.05
CA VAL A 116 -17.71 6.12 2.73
C VAL A 116 -19.17 6.08 2.34
N ASN A 117 -19.58 6.99 1.48
CA ASN A 117 -20.96 7.03 1.01
C ASN A 117 -21.04 7.25 -0.50
N PHE A 118 -22.19 6.88 -1.04
CA PHE A 118 -22.54 7.08 -2.44
C PHE A 118 -24.01 7.43 -2.57
N GLU A 119 -24.27 8.58 -3.16
CA GLU A 119 -25.58 9.04 -3.58
C GLU A 119 -25.66 9.00 -5.10
N GLY A 120 -26.68 8.35 -5.65
CA GLY A 120 -26.86 8.17 -7.07
C GLY A 120 -26.89 6.73 -7.52
N GLY A 121 -27.11 6.52 -8.82
CA GLY A 121 -27.27 5.20 -9.43
C GLY A 121 -25.98 4.64 -10.01
N GLY A 122 -25.95 3.31 -10.14
CA GLY A 122 -24.85 2.59 -10.79
C GLY A 122 -23.77 2.09 -9.84
N LEU A 123 -22.60 1.85 -10.38
CA LEU A 123 -21.42 1.35 -9.69
C LEU A 123 -20.37 2.45 -9.51
N VAL A 124 -19.84 2.58 -8.30
CA VAL A 124 -18.77 3.53 -7.99
C VAL A 124 -17.71 2.88 -7.11
N ARG A 125 -16.44 3.21 -7.34
CA ARG A 125 -15.35 2.92 -6.41
C ARG A 125 -15.24 4.07 -5.41
N LYS A 126 -15.23 3.73 -4.13
CA LYS A 126 -14.93 4.64 -3.03
C LYS A 126 -13.73 4.14 -2.27
N GLU A 127 -12.99 5.06 -1.68
CA GLU A 127 -11.82 4.75 -0.88
C GLU A 127 -11.70 5.66 0.32
N ALA A 128 -11.10 5.12 1.38
CA ALA A 128 -10.81 5.83 2.61
C ALA A 128 -9.43 5.44 3.14
N THR A 129 -8.62 6.42 3.50
CA THR A 129 -7.35 6.17 4.20
C THR A 129 -7.65 5.89 5.65
N ILE A 130 -7.15 4.76 6.15
CA ILE A 130 -7.43 4.25 7.49
C ILE A 130 -6.14 3.84 8.21
N THR A 131 -6.28 3.53 9.50
CA THR A 131 -5.24 2.89 10.30
C THR A 131 -5.78 1.55 10.81
N LEU A 132 -4.99 0.49 10.68
CA LEU A 132 -5.30 -0.81 11.27
C LEU A 132 -4.67 -0.94 12.64
N GLU A 133 -5.37 -1.62 13.55
CA GLU A 133 -4.84 -1.93 14.87
C GLU A 133 -3.70 -2.97 14.80
N PRO A 134 -2.71 -2.89 15.69
CA PRO A 134 -1.60 -3.83 15.72
C PRO A 134 -2.03 -5.27 15.96
N GLY A 135 -1.31 -6.21 15.35
CA GLY A 135 -1.50 -7.65 15.48
C GLY A 135 -2.57 -8.22 14.57
N ASN A 136 -3.00 -9.44 14.87
CA ASN A 136 -3.96 -10.20 14.06
C ASN A 136 -5.40 -9.84 14.47
N LYS A 137 -6.12 -9.11 13.61
CA LYS A 137 -7.47 -8.63 13.86
C LYS A 137 -8.41 -9.04 12.72
N LEU A 138 -9.67 -9.33 13.07
CA LEU A 138 -10.74 -9.59 12.12
C LEU A 138 -11.43 -8.28 11.74
N TYR A 139 -11.43 -7.96 10.45
CA TYR A 139 -12.12 -6.80 9.90
C TYR A 139 -13.29 -7.25 9.03
N ARG A 140 -14.42 -6.52 9.14
CA ARG A 140 -15.67 -6.83 8.42
C ARG A 140 -16.26 -5.58 7.82
N VAL A 141 -16.84 -5.71 6.63
CA VAL A 141 -17.58 -4.63 5.99
C VAL A 141 -18.98 -4.53 6.58
N MET A 142 -19.37 -3.31 6.94
CA MET A 142 -20.72 -2.95 7.34
C MET A 142 -21.37 -2.10 6.24
N LEU A 143 -22.64 -2.36 5.93
CA LEU A 143 -23.38 -1.70 4.84
C LEU A 143 -24.76 -1.26 5.31
N LYS A 144 -25.24 -0.10 4.81
CA LYS A 144 -26.62 0.34 4.98
C LYS A 144 -27.16 1.10 3.76
N SER A 145 -28.49 1.15 3.64
CA SER A 145 -29.25 1.88 2.62
C SER A 145 -30.28 2.79 3.28
N THR A 146 -30.19 4.11 3.09
CA THR A 146 -31.07 5.07 3.82
C THR A 146 -32.55 4.93 3.52
N LEU A 147 -32.92 4.41 2.36
CA LEU A 147 -34.31 4.25 1.93
C LEU A 147 -34.76 2.80 1.77
N ALA A 148 -34.06 1.86 2.37
CA ALA A 148 -34.36 0.42 2.35
C ALA A 148 -34.48 -0.19 0.93
N PHE A 149 -33.76 0.36 -0.06
CA PHE A 149 -33.56 -0.25 -1.37
C PHE A 149 -32.36 -1.18 -1.34
N ASP A 150 -32.33 -2.14 -2.24
CA ASP A 150 -31.16 -3.03 -2.39
C ASP A 150 -29.93 -2.24 -2.80
N VAL A 151 -28.88 -2.35 -1.99
CA VAL A 151 -27.55 -1.82 -2.26
C VAL A 151 -26.52 -2.91 -2.11
N TYR A 152 -25.40 -2.78 -2.82
CA TYR A 152 -24.41 -3.83 -2.95
C TYR A 152 -23.01 -3.30 -2.69
N VAL A 153 -22.20 -4.15 -2.09
CA VAL A 153 -20.75 -4.13 -2.19
C VAL A 153 -20.38 -5.20 -3.20
N ASP A 154 -20.02 -4.82 -4.42
CA ASP A 154 -19.63 -5.79 -5.45
C ASP A 154 -18.22 -6.33 -5.18
N ASN A 155 -17.36 -5.54 -4.55
CA ASN A 155 -16.05 -5.93 -4.06
C ASN A 155 -15.59 -4.96 -2.97
N ALA A 156 -14.87 -5.48 -1.98
CA ALA A 156 -14.17 -4.68 -0.99
C ALA A 156 -12.78 -5.27 -0.74
N ARG A 157 -11.80 -4.41 -0.49
CA ARG A 157 -10.43 -4.82 -0.19
C ARG A 157 -9.69 -3.79 0.66
N ILE A 158 -8.65 -4.24 1.33
CA ILE A 158 -7.66 -3.39 1.99
C ILE A 158 -6.42 -3.35 1.11
N LYS A 159 -5.94 -2.15 0.82
CA LYS A 159 -4.64 -1.91 0.20
C LYS A 159 -3.66 -1.46 1.25
N ILE A 160 -2.52 -2.14 1.38
CA ILE A 160 -1.43 -1.78 2.29
C ILE A 160 -0.21 -1.41 1.46
N ILE A 161 0.37 -0.24 1.72
CA ILE A 161 1.63 0.21 1.14
C ILE A 161 2.69 0.18 2.23
N THR A 162 3.82 -0.49 1.96
CA THR A 162 4.97 -0.58 2.87
C THR A 162 6.23 0.03 2.26
N GLN A 163 7.24 0.22 3.08
CA GLN A 163 8.59 0.56 2.64
C GLN A 163 9.41 -0.68 2.44
#